data_d4b5840fcab2ed7184c156c0d646c61d
#
_entry.id   d4b5840fcab2ed7184c156c0d646c61d
#
_cell.length_a   1.000
_cell.length_b   1.000
_cell.length_c   1.000
_cell.angle_alpha   90.00
_cell.angle_beta   90.00
_cell.angle_gamma   90.00
#
_symmetry.space_group_name_H-M   'P 1'
#
loop_
_entity.id
_entity.type
_entity.pdbx_description
1 polymer ?
#
loop_
_entity_poly.entity_id
_entity_poly.type
_entity_poly.pdbx_seq_one_letter_code
_entity_poly.pdbx_strand_id
1 'polypeptide(L)'
;MNNETLLEKFLVKLFRIPAIKNYWDRNYKALEFKNIPWTKLEKPLKECKIVLITTGGIHLKSDKVFDLSDPNGDSSFRRIPYDTDLKDLIITHKYYDHHDADRDPNLILPIEILNE
;
A
#
# COMPACT_ATOMS: atom_id res chain seq x y z
N MET A 1 -3.32 5.46 -19.81
CA MET A 1 -4.22 4.37 -20.21
C MET A 1 -3.59 3.08 -19.70
N ASN A 2 -4.19 2.46 -18.69
CA ASN A 2 -3.64 1.25 -18.06
C ASN A 2 -3.73 0.08 -19.05
N ASN A 3 -2.57 -0.37 -19.53
CA ASN A 3 -2.45 -1.60 -20.31
C ASN A 3 -2.51 -2.84 -19.39
N GLU A 4 -3.57 -2.93 -18.59
CA GLU A 4 -3.84 -4.18 -17.87
C GLU A 4 -4.13 -5.27 -18.89
N THR A 5 -3.37 -6.35 -18.84
CA THR A 5 -3.62 -7.48 -19.71
C THR A 5 -4.96 -8.14 -19.34
N LEU A 6 -5.63 -8.74 -20.32
CA LEU A 6 -6.86 -9.51 -20.08
C LEU A 6 -6.69 -10.56 -18.98
N LEU A 7 -5.49 -11.12 -18.87
CA LEU A 7 -5.12 -12.09 -17.85
C LEU A 7 -5.16 -11.49 -16.43
N GLU A 8 -4.63 -10.28 -16.25
CA GLU A 8 -4.64 -9.60 -14.95
C GLU A 8 -6.07 -9.30 -14.47
N LYS A 9 -6.90 -8.79 -15.36
CA LYS A 9 -8.33 -8.57 -15.08
C LYS A 9 -9.06 -9.87 -14.73
N PHE A 10 -8.71 -10.96 -15.40
CA PHE A 10 -9.27 -12.28 -15.11
C PHE A 10 -8.83 -12.79 -13.75
N LEU A 11 -7.54 -12.69 -13.41
CA LEU A 11 -7.00 -13.10 -12.11
C LEU A 11 -7.63 -12.31 -10.95
N VAL A 12 -7.75 -10.99 -11.06
CA VAL A 12 -8.42 -10.16 -10.05
C VAL A 12 -9.87 -10.60 -9.83
N LYS A 13 -10.62 -10.90 -10.91
CA LYS A 13 -11.99 -11.42 -10.81
C LYS A 13 -12.03 -12.81 -10.18
N LEU A 14 -11.06 -13.67 -10.50
CA LEU A 14 -10.96 -15.03 -9.96
C LEU A 14 -10.77 -15.00 -8.43
N PHE A 15 -9.92 -14.11 -7.91
CA PHE A 15 -9.70 -13.95 -6.47
C PHE A 15 -10.88 -13.36 -5.71
N ARG A 16 -11.87 -12.77 -6.39
CA ARG A 16 -13.15 -12.34 -5.77
C ARG A 16 -14.10 -13.51 -5.49
N ILE A 17 -13.84 -14.70 -6.05
CA ILE A 17 -14.67 -15.90 -5.80
C ILE A 17 -14.33 -16.46 -4.41
N PRO A 18 -15.30 -16.52 -3.46
CA PRO A 18 -15.03 -16.94 -2.08
C PRO A 18 -14.38 -18.32 -1.96
N ALA A 19 -14.76 -19.27 -2.84
CA ALA A 19 -14.20 -20.62 -2.83
C ALA A 19 -12.68 -20.61 -3.14
N ILE A 20 -12.24 -19.78 -4.08
CA ILE A 20 -10.84 -19.66 -4.47
C ILE A 20 -10.06 -18.96 -3.37
N LYS A 21 -10.61 -17.86 -2.83
CA LYS A 21 -10.02 -17.16 -1.70
C LYS A 21 -9.83 -18.12 -0.52
N ASN A 22 -10.86 -18.86 -0.12
CA ASN A 22 -10.80 -19.81 0.97
C ASN A 22 -9.79 -20.95 0.73
N TYR A 23 -9.64 -21.40 -0.53
CA TYR A 23 -8.63 -22.40 -0.88
C TYR A 23 -7.21 -21.83 -0.64
N TRP A 24 -6.93 -20.61 -1.09
CA TRP A 24 -5.65 -19.95 -0.89
C TRP A 24 -5.37 -19.69 0.60
N ASP A 25 -6.34 -19.14 1.33
CA ASP A 25 -6.21 -18.85 2.76
C ASP A 25 -5.87 -20.13 3.58
N ARG A 26 -6.45 -21.29 3.21
CA ARG A 26 -6.16 -22.58 3.88
C ARG A 26 -4.80 -23.15 3.53
N ASN A 27 -4.27 -22.86 2.35
CA ASN A 27 -3.00 -23.41 1.87
C ASN A 27 -1.84 -22.43 2.04
N TYR A 28 -2.12 -21.17 2.39
CA TYR A 28 -1.09 -20.18 2.64
C TYR A 28 -0.42 -20.45 3.99
N LYS A 29 0.88 -20.73 3.94
CA LYS A 29 1.71 -20.83 5.14
C LYS A 29 2.34 -19.48 5.39
N ALA A 30 1.85 -18.77 6.41
CA ALA A 30 2.49 -17.52 6.83
C ALA A 30 3.92 -17.79 7.31
N LEU A 31 4.82 -16.86 7.05
CA LEU A 31 6.15 -16.90 7.62
C LEU A 31 6.05 -16.67 9.14
N GLU A 32 6.40 -17.70 9.91
CA GLU A 32 6.47 -17.57 11.37
C GLU A 32 7.84 -17.05 11.77
N PHE A 33 7.86 -15.88 12.38
CA PHE A 33 9.08 -15.32 12.97
C PHE A 33 9.13 -15.69 14.45
N LYS A 34 10.14 -16.49 14.84
CA LYS A 34 10.33 -16.88 16.24
C LYS A 34 10.72 -15.70 17.15
N ASN A 35 11.38 -14.70 16.58
CA ASN A 35 11.80 -13.50 17.29
C ASN A 35 11.28 -12.29 16.52
N ILE A 36 10.23 -11.67 17.04
CA ILE A 36 9.74 -10.38 16.52
C ILE A 36 10.55 -9.30 17.22
N PRO A 37 11.36 -8.50 16.50
CA PRO A 37 12.08 -7.39 17.10
C PRO A 37 11.08 -6.37 17.62
N TRP A 38 11.02 -6.24 18.94
CA TRP A 38 10.13 -5.28 19.60
C TRP A 38 10.98 -4.34 20.44
N THR A 39 10.95 -3.05 20.10
CA THR A 39 11.58 -2.00 20.91
C THR A 39 10.48 -1.28 21.68
N LYS A 40 10.60 -1.29 23.01
CA LYS A 40 9.66 -0.58 23.88
C LYS A 40 9.76 0.94 23.63
N LEU A 41 8.62 1.59 23.55
CA LEU A 41 8.56 3.04 23.46
C LEU A 41 8.97 3.63 24.80
N GLU A 42 10.07 4.39 24.83
CA GLU A 42 10.61 5.00 26.07
C GLU A 42 10.10 6.42 26.33
N LYS A 43 9.45 7.01 25.32
CA LYS A 43 8.94 8.39 25.35
C LYS A 43 7.45 8.43 25.08
N PRO A 44 6.73 9.44 25.57
CA PRO A 44 5.38 9.73 25.10
C PRO A 44 5.34 9.91 23.57
N LEU A 45 4.28 9.46 22.92
CA LEU A 45 4.14 9.50 21.45
C LEU A 45 4.38 10.91 20.89
N LYS A 46 3.90 11.95 21.57
CA LYS A 46 4.09 13.37 21.20
C LYS A 46 5.55 13.85 21.14
N GLU A 47 6.48 13.09 21.73
CA GLU A 47 7.91 13.39 21.71
C GLU A 47 8.68 12.52 20.71
N CYS A 48 7.95 11.68 19.99
CA CYS A 48 8.53 10.77 19.01
C CYS A 48 8.53 11.40 17.61
N LYS A 49 9.52 11.03 16.80
CA LYS A 49 9.45 11.22 15.36
C LYS A 49 8.73 10.00 14.78
N ILE A 50 7.64 10.25 14.08
CA ILE A 50 6.83 9.20 13.44
C ILE A 50 7.14 9.20 11.94
N VAL A 51 7.30 8.02 11.37
CA VAL A 51 7.39 7.81 9.93
C VAL A 51 6.33 6.79 9.55
N LEU A 52 5.47 7.14 8.60
CA LEU A 52 4.57 6.18 7.96
C LEU A 52 5.28 5.55 6.78
N ILE A 53 5.17 4.24 6.66
CA ILE A 53 5.67 3.49 5.50
C ILE A 53 4.50 2.68 4.95
N THR A 54 4.27 2.81 3.64
CA THR A 54 3.24 2.04 2.94
C THR A 54 3.82 1.45 1.65
N THR A 55 3.33 0.29 1.26
CA THR A 55 3.61 -0.34 -0.03
C THR A 55 2.45 -0.15 -1.02
N GLY A 56 1.47 0.69 -0.68
CA GLY A 56 0.25 0.90 -1.46
C GLY A 56 0.43 1.66 -2.77
N GLY A 57 1.65 2.06 -3.14
CA GLY A 57 1.93 2.76 -4.38
C GLY A 57 1.48 4.22 -4.40
N ILE A 58 1.25 4.83 -3.23
CA ILE A 58 0.87 6.24 -3.11
C ILE A 58 2.08 7.16 -3.27
N HIS A 59 1.89 8.28 -3.96
CA HIS A 59 2.92 9.29 -4.19
C HIS A 59 2.30 10.65 -4.53
N LEU A 60 3.11 11.71 -4.57
CA LEU A 60 2.66 13.02 -5.04
C LEU A 60 2.36 12.97 -6.56
N LYS A 61 1.39 13.74 -7.02
CA LYS A 61 1.11 13.92 -8.45
C LYS A 61 2.30 14.47 -9.23
N SER A 62 3.18 15.20 -8.54
CA SER A 62 4.42 15.76 -9.11
C SER A 62 5.58 14.77 -9.16
N ASP A 63 5.47 13.64 -8.46
CA ASP A 63 6.53 12.63 -8.44
C ASP A 63 6.61 11.84 -9.75
N LYS A 64 7.76 11.22 -9.98
CA LYS A 64 7.88 10.19 -11.01
C LYS A 64 6.98 9.01 -10.62
N VAL A 65 6.10 8.62 -11.54
CA VAL A 65 5.23 7.45 -11.38
C VAL A 65 6.05 6.17 -11.17
N PHE A 66 5.53 5.23 -10.37
CA PHE A 66 6.17 3.93 -10.22
C PHE A 66 6.16 3.14 -11.53
N ASP A 67 7.23 2.40 -11.79
CA ASP A 67 7.32 1.53 -12.97
C ASP A 67 6.51 0.25 -12.76
N LEU A 68 5.34 0.20 -13.36
CA LEU A 68 4.46 -0.98 -13.31
C LEU A 68 4.86 -2.07 -14.33
N SER A 69 5.84 -1.82 -15.19
CA SER A 69 6.30 -2.75 -16.21
C SER A 69 7.41 -3.69 -15.73
N ASP A 70 8.12 -3.32 -14.67
CA ASP A 70 9.18 -4.16 -14.10
C ASP A 70 8.55 -5.40 -13.42
N PRO A 71 8.90 -6.61 -13.87
CA PRO A 71 8.39 -7.86 -13.28
C PRO A 71 8.83 -8.07 -11.82
N ASN A 72 9.92 -7.42 -11.39
CA ASN A 72 10.41 -7.48 -10.00
C ASN A 72 9.81 -6.36 -9.13
N GLY A 73 9.01 -5.48 -9.71
CA GLY A 73 8.45 -4.30 -9.06
C GLY A 73 9.43 -3.12 -8.97
N ASP A 74 8.89 -1.91 -8.82
CA ASP A 74 9.68 -0.70 -8.63
C ASP A 74 10.12 -0.59 -7.15
N SER A 75 11.38 -0.81 -6.86
CA SER A 75 11.96 -0.73 -5.51
C SER A 75 12.27 0.70 -5.06
N SER A 76 12.04 1.70 -5.90
CA SER A 76 12.23 3.10 -5.53
C SER A 76 11.15 3.56 -4.55
N PHE A 77 11.46 4.57 -3.74
CA PHE A 77 10.51 5.13 -2.79
C PHE A 77 10.19 6.59 -3.13
N ARG A 78 9.06 7.07 -2.62
CA ARG A 78 8.63 8.47 -2.67
C ARG A 78 8.55 9.01 -1.26
N ARG A 79 8.92 10.28 -1.07
CA ARG A 79 8.80 10.97 0.20
C ARG A 79 7.62 11.92 0.14
N ILE A 80 6.64 11.70 1.01
CA ILE A 80 5.46 12.52 1.12
C ILE A 80 5.63 13.39 2.37
N PRO A 81 5.65 14.72 2.25
CA PRO A 81 5.65 15.61 3.41
C PRO A 81 4.41 15.37 4.28
N TYR A 82 4.55 15.54 5.58
CA TYR A 82 3.46 15.29 6.54
C TYR A 82 2.27 16.26 6.38
N ASP A 83 2.52 17.44 5.83
CA ASP A 83 1.55 18.51 5.58
C ASP A 83 0.96 18.47 4.15
N THR A 84 1.12 17.35 3.45
CA THR A 84 0.60 17.18 2.10
C THR A 84 -0.93 17.10 2.12
N ASP A 85 -1.59 17.87 1.25
CA ASP A 85 -3.03 17.75 1.01
C ASP A 85 -3.34 16.43 0.28
N LEU A 86 -4.34 15.69 0.74
CA LEU A 86 -4.74 14.40 0.12
C LEU A 86 -5.06 14.53 -1.36
N LYS A 87 -5.58 15.68 -1.80
CA LYS A 87 -5.88 15.93 -3.22
C LYS A 87 -4.65 15.92 -4.12
N ASP A 88 -3.43 16.12 -3.56
CA ASP A 88 -2.17 16.12 -4.30
C ASP A 88 -1.53 14.74 -4.38
N LEU A 89 -2.17 13.74 -3.78
CA LEU A 89 -1.78 12.35 -3.81
C LEU A 89 -2.43 11.60 -4.96
N ILE A 90 -1.75 10.57 -5.43
CA ILE A 90 -2.24 9.62 -6.42
C ILE A 90 -1.68 8.23 -6.11
N ILE A 91 -2.43 7.19 -6.47
CA ILE A 91 -2.02 5.81 -6.31
C ILE A 91 -1.64 5.22 -7.66
N THR A 92 -0.45 4.62 -7.73
CA THR A 92 0.02 3.85 -8.87
C THR A 92 0.39 2.45 -8.39
N HIS A 93 -0.51 1.52 -8.57
CA HIS A 93 -0.33 0.12 -8.17
C HIS A 93 -1.08 -0.81 -9.13
N LYS A 94 -0.60 -2.06 -9.27
CA LYS A 94 -1.10 -3.00 -10.28
C LYS A 94 -1.92 -4.15 -9.71
N TYR A 95 -1.64 -4.57 -8.48
CA TYR A 95 -2.06 -5.87 -7.97
C TYR A 95 -3.20 -5.85 -6.96
N TYR A 96 -3.77 -4.68 -6.65
CA TYR A 96 -4.96 -4.60 -5.81
C TYR A 96 -5.96 -3.59 -6.35
N ASP A 97 -7.21 -3.73 -5.96
CA ASP A 97 -8.28 -2.80 -6.27
C ASP A 97 -8.19 -1.61 -5.30
N HIS A 98 -7.69 -0.47 -5.77
CA HIS A 98 -7.49 0.73 -4.94
C HIS A 98 -8.61 1.77 -5.08
N HIS A 99 -9.79 1.36 -5.62
CA HIS A 99 -10.91 2.28 -5.85
C HIS A 99 -11.32 3.06 -4.59
N ASP A 100 -11.39 2.40 -3.43
CA ASP A 100 -11.73 3.05 -2.17
C ASP A 100 -10.59 3.94 -1.65
N ALA A 101 -9.34 3.52 -1.83
CA ALA A 101 -8.17 4.30 -1.46
C ALA A 101 -7.95 5.53 -2.38
N ASP A 102 -8.41 5.48 -3.62
CA ASP A 102 -8.43 6.66 -4.50
C ASP A 102 -9.43 7.72 -4.02
N ARG A 103 -10.46 7.31 -3.28
CA ARG A 103 -11.47 8.21 -2.69
C ARG A 103 -11.02 8.73 -1.33
N ASP A 104 -10.36 7.88 -0.55
CA ASP A 104 -9.82 8.21 0.76
C ASP A 104 -8.40 7.63 0.91
N PRO A 105 -7.37 8.40 0.60
CA PRO A 105 -5.98 7.98 0.74
C PRO A 105 -5.58 7.60 2.16
N ASN A 106 -6.30 8.05 3.20
CA ASN A 106 -6.04 7.66 4.59
C ASN A 106 -6.17 6.15 4.82
N LEU A 107 -6.88 5.41 3.96
CA LEU A 107 -6.98 3.95 4.04
C LEU A 107 -5.63 3.25 3.87
N ILE A 108 -4.68 3.86 3.17
CA ILE A 108 -3.35 3.29 2.92
C ILE A 108 -2.21 4.15 3.47
N LEU A 109 -2.46 5.43 3.73
CA LEU A 109 -1.53 6.38 4.33
C LEU A 109 -2.29 7.38 5.20
N PRO A 110 -2.55 7.09 6.49
CA PRO A 110 -3.39 7.90 7.38
C PRO A 110 -2.69 9.18 7.84
N ILE A 111 -2.33 10.06 6.90
CA ILE A 111 -1.55 11.27 7.14
C ILE A 111 -2.37 12.34 7.88
N GLU A 112 -3.67 12.48 7.57
CA GLU A 112 -4.54 13.44 8.26
C GLU A 112 -4.78 13.04 9.71
N ILE A 113 -4.99 11.73 9.97
CA ILE A 113 -5.24 11.20 11.32
C ILE A 113 -4.04 11.42 12.24
N LEU A 114 -2.82 11.46 11.70
CA LEU A 114 -1.62 11.74 12.49
C LEU A 114 -1.40 13.23 12.76
N ASN A 115 -2.06 14.10 12.01
CA ASN A 115 -1.96 15.57 12.17
C ASN A 115 -3.01 16.11 13.15
N GLU A 116 -3.95 15.29 13.62
CA GLU A 116 -4.91 15.59 14.69
C GLU A 116 -4.25 15.47 16.10
#